data_b2854c04d7f38c5a6b5e6f91dc67e1e0
#
_entry.id   b2854c04d7f38c5a6b5e6f91dc67e1e0
#
_cell.length_a   1.000
_cell.length_b   1.000
_cell.length_c   1.000
_cell.angle_alpha   90.00
_cell.angle_beta   90.00
_cell.angle_gamma   90.00
#
_symmetry.space_group_name_H-M   'P 1'
#
loop_
_entity.id
_entity.type
_entity.pdbx_description
1 polymer ?
#
loop_
_entity_poly.entity_id
_entity_poly.type
_entity_poly.pdbx_seq_one_letter_code
_entity_poly.pdbx_strand_id
1 'polypeptide(L)'
;MELRHLRCFIVVAEELSFSRAAERLHIEQSPLSRTIKKLESDLGVVLLERTSRGARLTWAGQVFLEDARRILLSLDQAKANAKAAATGYRGTLRVALSDGIARVRLSALLALCREEEPEVEIRLSEMPFAQQLKGLQNDLYDIGFTFADGVEAGIVTEPVWHDPLVVALPTRHPLLAHKHVPLDQVLRYPLVLCHPEVCAGCSLQVERYLRSVDVEPTVAERVATHDLMLALVAAGYGVGFSSAAHIEACRTTDVIARPLAGRSFVLTTHLLRPDNQPSEQLANFIRRVRKVAADFSVS
;
A
#
# COMPACT_ATOMS: atom_id res chain seq x y z
N MET A 1 14.14 -15.21 26.96
CA MET A 1 14.09 -14.63 25.58
C MET A 1 14.27 -13.12 25.65
N GLU A 2 15.08 -12.51 24.75
CA GLU A 2 15.36 -11.06 24.67
C GLU A 2 15.09 -10.57 23.25
N LEU A 3 14.83 -9.27 23.10
CA LEU A 3 14.60 -8.65 21.79
C LEU A 3 15.78 -8.82 20.81
N ARG A 4 17.00 -8.90 21.34
CA ARG A 4 18.20 -9.20 20.58
C ARG A 4 18.11 -10.57 19.90
N HIS A 5 17.54 -11.57 20.56
CA HIS A 5 17.37 -12.92 20.02
C HIS A 5 16.42 -12.89 18.81
N LEU A 6 15.32 -12.11 18.88
CA LEU A 6 14.39 -11.94 17.77
C LEU A 6 15.05 -11.29 16.55
N ARG A 7 15.83 -10.22 16.75
CA ARG A 7 16.57 -9.56 15.68
C ARG A 7 17.57 -10.50 15.01
N CYS A 8 18.35 -11.24 15.78
CA CYS A 8 19.28 -12.22 15.26
C CYS A 8 18.55 -13.30 14.45
N PHE A 9 17.44 -13.81 14.96
CA PHE A 9 16.66 -14.84 14.28
C PHE A 9 16.10 -14.35 12.94
N ILE A 10 15.50 -13.16 12.89
CA ILE A 10 14.95 -12.56 11.66
C ILE A 10 16.05 -12.45 10.60
N VAL A 11 17.22 -11.93 10.95
CA VAL A 11 18.32 -11.78 9.99
C VAL A 11 18.82 -13.13 9.49
N VAL A 12 18.95 -14.15 10.36
CA VAL A 12 19.33 -15.50 9.91
C VAL A 12 18.27 -16.12 9.02
N ALA A 13 16.98 -15.89 9.32
CA ALA A 13 15.86 -16.37 8.53
C ALA A 13 15.79 -15.72 7.12
N GLU A 14 16.18 -14.47 7.00
CA GLU A 14 16.26 -13.74 5.72
C GLU A 14 17.47 -14.17 4.89
N GLU A 15 18.64 -14.29 5.51
CA GLU A 15 19.86 -14.64 4.82
C GLU A 15 19.98 -16.15 4.51
N LEU A 16 19.27 -17.00 5.22
CA LEU A 16 19.38 -18.46 5.18
C LEU A 16 20.85 -18.95 5.28
N SER A 17 21.69 -18.12 5.91
CA SER A 17 23.13 -18.33 6.11
C SER A 17 23.61 -17.65 7.37
N PHE A 18 24.15 -18.43 8.31
CA PHE A 18 24.72 -17.87 9.54
C PHE A 18 25.91 -16.94 9.30
N SER A 19 26.73 -17.20 8.28
CA SER A 19 27.87 -16.35 7.94
C SER A 19 27.42 -14.99 7.44
N ARG A 20 26.53 -14.95 6.39
CA ARG A 20 25.99 -13.69 5.87
C ARG A 20 25.19 -12.92 6.93
N ALA A 21 24.40 -13.62 7.73
CA ALA A 21 23.68 -12.99 8.84
C ALA A 21 24.62 -12.36 9.87
N ALA A 22 25.73 -13.01 10.18
CA ALA A 22 26.74 -12.49 11.10
C ALA A 22 27.42 -11.23 10.52
N GLU A 23 27.79 -11.25 9.23
CA GLU A 23 28.30 -10.09 8.50
C GLU A 23 27.33 -8.91 8.53
N ARG A 24 26.04 -9.16 8.20
CA ARG A 24 24.98 -8.14 8.21
C ARG A 24 24.73 -7.55 9.60
N LEU A 25 24.91 -8.35 10.65
CA LEU A 25 24.76 -7.90 12.05
C LEU A 25 26.06 -7.33 12.63
N HIS A 26 27.17 -7.35 11.89
CA HIS A 26 28.51 -6.95 12.35
C HIS A 26 28.95 -7.66 13.61
N ILE A 27 28.71 -8.98 13.70
CA ILE A 27 29.14 -9.86 14.79
C ILE A 27 29.81 -11.13 14.25
N GLU A 28 30.46 -11.88 15.11
CA GLU A 28 30.99 -13.19 14.74
C GLU A 28 29.87 -14.25 14.63
N GLN A 29 30.09 -15.26 13.79
CA GLN A 29 29.12 -16.35 13.58
C GLN A 29 28.90 -17.20 14.85
N SER A 30 29.94 -17.42 15.67
CA SER A 30 29.84 -18.24 16.86
C SER A 30 28.90 -17.66 17.93
N PRO A 31 28.98 -16.38 18.32
CA PRO A 31 27.97 -15.71 19.14
C PRO A 31 26.56 -15.76 18.55
N LEU A 32 26.40 -15.51 17.25
CA LEU A 32 25.10 -15.58 16.59
C LEU A 32 24.47 -16.96 16.73
N SER A 33 25.26 -18.04 16.48
CA SER A 33 24.78 -19.41 16.60
C SER A 33 24.34 -19.74 18.04
N ARG A 34 25.06 -19.23 19.04
CA ARG A 34 24.68 -19.40 20.47
C ARG A 34 23.38 -18.66 20.80
N THR A 35 23.22 -17.46 20.25
CA THR A 35 21.99 -16.65 20.41
C THR A 35 20.77 -17.39 19.87
N ILE A 36 20.87 -17.98 18.67
CA ILE A 36 19.78 -18.75 18.08
C ILE A 36 19.47 -20.02 18.91
N LYS A 37 20.49 -20.77 19.29
CA LYS A 37 20.29 -21.95 20.15
C LYS A 37 19.62 -21.60 21.49
N LYS A 38 19.98 -20.45 22.08
CA LYS A 38 19.33 -19.96 23.29
C LYS A 38 17.87 -19.62 23.05
N LEU A 39 17.54 -18.98 21.93
CA LEU A 39 16.17 -18.70 21.55
C LEU A 39 15.34 -19.99 21.38
N GLU A 40 15.87 -20.97 20.64
CA GLU A 40 15.22 -22.28 20.45
C GLU A 40 15.01 -23.02 21.77
N SER A 41 16.03 -22.97 22.66
CA SER A 41 15.93 -23.54 24.00
C SER A 41 14.87 -22.83 24.86
N ASP A 42 14.78 -21.50 24.81
CA ASP A 42 13.77 -20.73 25.54
C ASP A 42 12.34 -21.00 25.05
N LEU A 43 12.19 -21.31 23.77
CA LEU A 43 10.90 -21.64 23.13
C LEU A 43 10.57 -23.14 23.21
N GLY A 44 11.55 -24.00 23.43
CA GLY A 44 11.38 -25.46 23.42
C GLY A 44 11.17 -26.06 22.03
N VAL A 45 11.46 -25.30 20.94
CA VAL A 45 11.29 -25.77 19.57
C VAL A 45 12.47 -25.37 18.69
N VAL A 46 12.75 -26.18 17.67
CA VAL A 46 13.76 -25.89 16.64
C VAL A 46 13.14 -25.00 15.57
N LEU A 47 13.75 -23.84 15.34
CA LEU A 47 13.30 -22.86 14.34
C LEU A 47 14.09 -22.97 13.03
N LEU A 48 15.36 -23.38 13.11
CA LEU A 48 16.28 -23.43 11.97
C LEU A 48 16.98 -24.80 11.89
N GLU A 49 16.92 -25.41 10.73
CA GLU A 49 17.70 -26.61 10.40
C GLU A 49 18.97 -26.21 9.65
N ARG A 50 20.11 -26.80 10.06
CA ARG A 50 21.38 -26.63 9.33
C ARG A 50 21.42 -27.58 8.13
N THR A 51 21.81 -27.05 7.00
CA THR A 51 22.00 -27.83 5.77
C THR A 51 23.43 -27.65 5.27
N SER A 52 23.87 -28.49 4.34
CA SER A 52 25.17 -28.35 3.68
C SER A 52 25.32 -27.02 2.89
N ARG A 53 24.22 -26.33 2.61
CA ARG A 53 24.18 -25.07 1.84
C ARG A 53 23.84 -23.84 2.69
N GLY A 54 23.71 -24.00 4.04
CA GLY A 54 23.37 -22.91 4.93
C GLY A 54 22.33 -23.29 5.99
N ALA A 55 21.24 -22.55 6.09
CA ALA A 55 20.14 -22.78 7.01
C ALA A 55 18.81 -22.84 6.27
N ARG A 56 17.82 -23.55 6.85
CA ARG A 56 16.45 -23.60 6.39
C ARG A 56 15.52 -23.38 7.58
N LEU A 57 14.45 -22.62 7.39
CA LEU A 57 13.39 -22.51 8.39
C LEU A 57 12.63 -23.84 8.53
N THR A 58 12.36 -24.25 9.75
CA THR A 58 11.32 -25.25 10.05
C THR A 58 9.94 -24.62 9.85
N TRP A 59 8.88 -25.43 9.91
CA TRP A 59 7.52 -24.88 9.95
C TRP A 59 7.32 -23.98 11.19
N ALA A 60 7.79 -24.40 12.36
CA ALA A 60 7.76 -23.56 13.56
C ALA A 60 8.58 -22.27 13.37
N GLY A 61 9.71 -22.33 12.67
CA GLY A 61 10.50 -21.17 12.31
C GLY A 61 9.79 -20.20 11.39
N GLN A 62 9.01 -20.68 10.41
CA GLN A 62 8.21 -19.84 9.52
C GLN A 62 7.11 -19.10 10.30
N VAL A 63 6.35 -19.81 11.12
CA VAL A 63 5.32 -19.23 11.98
C VAL A 63 5.93 -18.20 12.94
N PHE A 64 7.02 -18.55 13.60
CA PHE A 64 7.67 -17.66 14.57
C PHE A 64 8.34 -16.44 13.91
N LEU A 65 8.74 -16.51 12.63
CA LEU A 65 9.30 -15.38 11.91
C LEU A 65 8.30 -14.23 11.76
N GLU A 66 7.06 -14.54 11.42
CA GLU A 66 5.99 -13.54 11.34
C GLU A 66 5.71 -12.90 12.70
N ASP A 67 5.65 -13.73 13.77
CA ASP A 67 5.44 -13.23 15.12
C ASP A 67 6.62 -12.39 15.64
N ALA A 68 7.85 -12.80 15.37
CA ALA A 68 9.06 -12.07 15.76
C ALA A 68 9.12 -10.68 15.08
N ARG A 69 8.77 -10.61 13.80
CA ARG A 69 8.67 -9.35 13.06
C ARG A 69 7.60 -8.45 13.68
N ARG A 70 6.43 -8.98 13.98
CA ARG A 70 5.32 -8.26 14.61
C ARG A 70 5.71 -7.67 15.96
N ILE A 71 6.38 -8.44 16.80
CA ILE A 71 6.85 -7.99 18.13
C ILE A 71 7.83 -6.79 17.98
N LEU A 72 8.80 -6.87 17.07
CA LEU A 72 9.75 -5.77 16.88
C LEU A 72 9.06 -4.51 16.31
N LEU A 73 8.11 -4.65 15.39
CA LEU A 73 7.31 -3.55 14.88
C LEU A 73 6.47 -2.92 16.00
N SER A 74 5.82 -3.72 16.83
CA SER A 74 5.05 -3.23 17.99
C SER A 74 5.92 -2.50 19.01
N LEU A 75 7.17 -2.97 19.24
CA LEU A 75 8.12 -2.26 20.09
C LEU A 75 8.50 -0.88 19.52
N ASP A 76 8.81 -0.83 18.24
CA ASP A 76 9.18 0.45 17.60
C ASP A 76 7.99 1.41 17.58
N GLN A 77 6.77 0.88 17.46
CA GLN A 77 5.53 1.64 17.61
C GLN A 77 5.37 2.22 19.04
N ALA A 78 5.59 1.40 20.07
CA ALA A 78 5.50 1.84 21.45
C ALA A 78 6.50 2.97 21.77
N LYS A 79 7.73 2.87 21.25
CA LYS A 79 8.74 3.93 21.36
C LYS A 79 8.29 5.22 20.66
N ALA A 80 7.71 5.09 19.46
CA ALA A 80 7.22 6.22 18.69
C ALA A 80 6.06 6.92 19.40
N ASN A 81 5.11 6.17 19.97
CA ASN A 81 3.98 6.71 20.74
C ASN A 81 4.47 7.46 22.00
N ALA A 82 5.45 6.88 22.72
CA ALA A 82 6.03 7.55 23.88
C ALA A 82 6.71 8.87 23.51
N LYS A 83 7.42 8.92 22.37
CA LYS A 83 8.01 10.17 21.86
C LYS A 83 6.94 11.19 21.47
N ALA A 84 5.88 10.77 20.78
CA ALA A 84 4.77 11.65 20.41
C ALA A 84 4.10 12.25 21.65
N ALA A 85 3.82 11.45 22.67
CA ALA A 85 3.26 11.92 23.94
C ALA A 85 4.18 12.95 24.63
N ALA A 86 5.50 12.74 24.59
CA ALA A 86 6.48 13.69 25.14
C ALA A 86 6.52 15.02 24.39
N THR A 87 6.06 15.09 23.13
CA THR A 87 5.98 16.30 22.30
C THR A 87 4.58 16.94 22.30
N GLY A 88 3.68 16.49 23.17
CA GLY A 88 2.35 17.08 23.38
C GLY A 88 1.22 16.46 22.57
N TYR A 89 1.48 15.43 21.77
CA TYR A 89 0.41 14.70 21.12
C TYR A 89 -0.36 13.82 22.12
N ARG A 90 -1.70 13.84 22.01
CA ARG A 90 -2.62 13.04 22.84
C ARG A 90 -2.94 11.68 22.24
N GLY A 91 -2.52 11.43 21.01
CA GLY A 91 -2.71 10.16 20.30
C GLY A 91 -1.95 10.14 18.98
N THR A 92 -1.80 8.94 18.44
CA THR A 92 -1.22 8.72 17.11
C THR A 92 -2.18 7.87 16.31
N LEU A 93 -2.51 8.31 15.10
CA LEU A 93 -3.28 7.54 14.13
C LEU A 93 -2.37 7.08 12.98
N ARG A 94 -2.29 5.79 12.76
CA ARG A 94 -1.42 5.16 11.78
C ARG A 94 -2.25 4.80 10.54
N VAL A 95 -1.96 5.47 9.46
CA VAL A 95 -2.70 5.33 8.20
C VAL A 95 -1.82 4.64 7.17
N ALA A 96 -2.26 3.50 6.67
CA ALA A 96 -1.62 2.77 5.59
C ALA A 96 -2.23 3.15 4.24
N LEU A 97 -1.41 3.39 3.24
CA LEU A 97 -1.83 3.78 1.89
C LEU A 97 -1.32 2.74 0.89
N SER A 98 -2.16 2.35 -0.05
CA SER A 98 -1.76 1.54 -1.20
C SER A 98 -2.35 2.09 -2.50
N ASP A 99 -1.90 1.59 -3.65
CA ASP A 99 -2.46 1.86 -4.97
C ASP A 99 -2.41 3.33 -5.47
N GLY A 100 -1.64 4.21 -4.84
CA GLY A 100 -1.51 5.61 -5.31
C GLY A 100 -2.80 6.42 -5.21
N ILE A 101 -3.37 6.49 -4.01
CA ILE A 101 -4.62 7.19 -3.69
C ILE A 101 -4.59 8.66 -4.13
N ALA A 102 -5.76 9.20 -4.49
CA ALA A 102 -5.94 10.57 -4.92
C ALA A 102 -5.37 11.60 -3.92
N ARG A 103 -4.22 12.17 -4.26
CA ARG A 103 -3.46 13.12 -3.41
C ARG A 103 -4.30 14.31 -2.95
N VAL A 104 -5.20 14.79 -3.81
CA VAL A 104 -6.06 15.95 -3.52
C VAL A 104 -6.98 15.67 -2.34
N ARG A 105 -7.65 14.50 -2.32
CA ARG A 105 -8.54 14.11 -1.23
C ARG A 105 -7.77 13.83 0.06
N LEU A 106 -6.61 13.18 -0.04
CA LEU A 106 -5.75 12.95 1.10
C LEU A 106 -5.26 14.27 1.70
N SER A 107 -4.83 15.24 0.88
CA SER A 107 -4.39 16.55 1.34
C SER A 107 -5.50 17.32 2.04
N ALA A 108 -6.73 17.31 1.50
CA ALA A 108 -7.89 17.93 2.13
C ALA A 108 -8.22 17.28 3.47
N LEU A 109 -8.19 15.94 3.54
CA LEU A 109 -8.40 15.19 4.78
C LEU A 109 -7.37 15.56 5.85
N LEU A 110 -6.09 15.57 5.49
CA LEU A 110 -5.01 15.90 6.44
C LEU A 110 -5.09 17.35 6.92
N ALA A 111 -5.45 18.30 6.04
CA ALA A 111 -5.68 19.68 6.42
C ALA A 111 -6.80 19.81 7.45
N LEU A 112 -7.93 19.14 7.20
CA LEU A 112 -9.07 19.10 8.12
C LEU A 112 -8.73 18.45 9.46
N CYS A 113 -7.95 17.37 9.45
CA CYS A 113 -7.48 16.74 10.70
C CYS A 113 -6.59 17.67 11.51
N ARG A 114 -5.68 18.40 10.85
CA ARG A 114 -4.78 19.33 11.50
C ARG A 114 -5.51 20.56 12.09
N GLU A 115 -6.59 20.97 11.46
CA GLU A 115 -7.44 22.09 11.94
C GLU A 115 -8.29 21.68 13.14
N GLU A 116 -8.96 20.51 13.07
CA GLU A 116 -9.93 20.09 14.08
C GLU A 116 -9.30 19.36 15.28
N GLU A 117 -8.20 18.60 15.09
CA GLU A 117 -7.50 17.84 16.15
C GLU A 117 -5.98 17.91 15.98
N PRO A 118 -5.37 19.10 16.18
CA PRO A 118 -3.92 19.27 16.01
C PRO A 118 -3.08 18.45 16.99
N GLU A 119 -3.67 17.99 18.09
CA GLU A 119 -3.04 17.14 19.10
C GLU A 119 -3.02 15.64 18.74
N VAL A 120 -3.59 15.24 17.61
CA VAL A 120 -3.51 13.87 17.09
C VAL A 120 -2.44 13.81 16.01
N GLU A 121 -1.37 13.03 16.25
CA GLU A 121 -0.34 12.78 15.25
C GLU A 121 -0.86 11.80 14.19
N ILE A 122 -0.84 12.19 12.92
CA ILE A 122 -1.16 11.27 11.80
C ILE A 122 0.14 10.81 11.16
N ARG A 123 0.36 9.50 11.14
CA ARG A 123 1.50 8.85 10.49
C ARG A 123 1.04 8.10 9.25
N LEU A 124 1.59 8.50 8.11
CA LEU A 124 1.30 7.87 6.82
C LEU A 124 2.40 6.87 6.48
N SER A 125 2.01 5.71 5.97
CA SER A 125 2.93 4.71 5.43
C SER A 125 2.37 4.19 4.11
N GLU A 126 3.18 4.25 3.06
CA GLU A 126 2.81 3.73 1.74
C GLU A 126 3.43 2.34 1.54
N MET A 127 2.62 1.39 1.06
CA MET A 127 3.02 -0.01 0.91
C MET A 127 2.11 -0.77 -0.07
N PRO A 128 2.54 -1.94 -0.58
CA PRO A 128 1.66 -2.84 -1.32
C PRO A 128 0.47 -3.32 -0.48
N PHE A 129 -0.67 -3.54 -1.14
CA PHE A 129 -1.93 -3.96 -0.49
C PHE A 129 -1.78 -5.16 0.45
N ALA A 130 -1.03 -6.20 0.04
CA ALA A 130 -0.82 -7.38 0.88
C ALA A 130 -0.10 -7.07 2.21
N GLN A 131 0.82 -6.09 2.22
CA GLN A 131 1.48 -5.63 3.44
C GLN A 131 0.54 -4.75 4.29
N GLN A 132 -0.25 -3.90 3.65
CA GLN A 132 -1.27 -3.08 4.32
C GLN A 132 -2.27 -3.96 5.06
N LEU A 133 -2.79 -5.00 4.39
CA LEU A 133 -3.74 -5.93 4.97
C LEU A 133 -3.17 -6.66 6.20
N LYS A 134 -1.97 -7.23 6.06
CA LYS A 134 -1.26 -7.86 7.19
C LYS A 134 -0.99 -6.87 8.33
N GLY A 135 -0.66 -5.64 8.00
CA GLY A 135 -0.43 -4.59 8.99
C GLY A 135 -1.69 -4.23 9.78
N LEU A 136 -2.85 -4.13 9.12
CA LEU A 136 -4.13 -3.92 9.78
C LEU A 136 -4.54 -5.11 10.66
N GLN A 137 -4.39 -6.34 10.18
CA GLN A 137 -4.67 -7.56 10.94
C GLN A 137 -3.76 -7.73 12.18
N ASN A 138 -2.59 -7.13 12.17
CA ASN A 138 -1.61 -7.20 13.26
C ASN A 138 -1.52 -5.91 14.09
N ASP A 139 -2.52 -5.04 14.05
CA ASP A 139 -2.60 -3.78 14.80
C ASP A 139 -1.40 -2.82 14.58
N LEU A 140 -0.71 -2.94 13.43
CA LEU A 140 0.37 -2.03 13.06
C LEU A 140 -0.18 -0.73 12.47
N TYR A 141 -1.35 -0.77 11.87
CA TYR A 141 -2.10 0.35 11.33
C TYR A 141 -3.51 0.34 11.88
N ASP A 142 -4.06 1.54 12.07
CA ASP A 142 -5.41 1.74 12.59
C ASP A 142 -6.43 1.79 11.46
N ILE A 143 -5.98 2.23 10.27
CA ILE A 143 -6.81 2.43 9.09
C ILE A 143 -5.96 2.33 7.82
N GLY A 144 -6.58 1.92 6.72
CA GLY A 144 -5.97 1.85 5.41
C GLY A 144 -6.83 2.44 4.32
N PHE A 145 -6.20 2.90 3.24
CA PHE A 145 -6.87 3.27 2.00
C PHE A 145 -6.30 2.48 0.84
N THR A 146 -7.18 1.98 -0.02
CA THR A 146 -6.82 1.14 -1.17
C THR A 146 -7.89 1.23 -2.26
N PHE A 147 -7.56 0.84 -3.49
CA PHE A 147 -8.55 0.56 -4.53
C PHE A 147 -9.04 -0.90 -4.50
N ALA A 148 -8.45 -1.78 -3.69
CA ALA A 148 -8.93 -3.15 -3.54
C ALA A 148 -10.28 -3.18 -2.80
N ASP A 149 -11.22 -3.99 -3.30
CA ASP A 149 -12.57 -4.19 -2.74
C ASP A 149 -12.75 -5.56 -2.08
N GLY A 150 -11.66 -6.30 -1.88
CA GLY A 150 -11.67 -7.63 -1.28
C GLY A 150 -12.14 -7.58 0.17
N VAL A 151 -13.03 -8.51 0.53
CA VAL A 151 -13.43 -8.72 1.92
C VAL A 151 -12.51 -9.76 2.53
N GLU A 152 -11.76 -9.35 3.56
CA GLU A 152 -10.89 -10.24 4.33
C GLU A 152 -11.42 -10.41 5.74
N ALA A 153 -11.25 -11.60 6.30
CA ALA A 153 -11.70 -11.89 7.66
C ALA A 153 -11.06 -10.95 8.68
N GLY A 154 -11.87 -10.34 9.54
CA GLY A 154 -11.41 -9.40 10.56
C GLY A 154 -11.13 -7.99 10.06
N ILE A 155 -11.46 -7.67 8.80
CA ILE A 155 -11.31 -6.33 8.22
C ILE A 155 -12.67 -5.82 7.71
N VAL A 156 -13.05 -4.63 8.14
CA VAL A 156 -14.17 -3.88 7.59
C VAL A 156 -13.67 -3.08 6.39
N THR A 157 -14.36 -3.22 5.27
CA THR A 157 -14.09 -2.51 4.01
C THR A 157 -15.29 -1.61 3.69
N GLU A 158 -15.06 -0.30 3.52
CA GLU A 158 -16.09 0.70 3.22
C GLU A 158 -15.66 1.52 1.99
N PRO A 159 -16.50 1.63 0.92
CA PRO A 159 -16.23 2.54 -0.19
C PRO A 159 -16.38 3.99 0.30
N VAL A 160 -15.38 4.82 0.06
CA VAL A 160 -15.37 6.20 0.59
C VAL A 160 -15.20 7.27 -0.48
N TRP A 161 -14.40 7.03 -1.52
CA TRP A 161 -14.19 8.02 -2.58
C TRP A 161 -14.38 7.39 -3.96
N HIS A 162 -14.93 8.19 -4.86
CA HIS A 162 -15.25 7.78 -6.22
C HIS A 162 -14.67 8.79 -7.19
N ASP A 163 -13.73 8.35 -8.03
CA ASP A 163 -13.07 9.19 -9.02
C ASP A 163 -13.31 8.63 -10.42
N PRO A 164 -13.84 9.42 -11.37
CA PRO A 164 -14.05 8.96 -12.74
C PRO A 164 -12.74 8.42 -13.34
N LEU A 165 -12.80 7.22 -13.92
CA LEU A 165 -11.71 6.65 -14.68
C LEU A 165 -11.58 7.39 -16.00
N VAL A 166 -10.39 7.84 -16.32
CA VAL A 166 -10.05 8.52 -17.56
C VAL A 166 -8.89 7.82 -18.26
N VAL A 167 -8.77 8.02 -19.57
CA VAL A 167 -7.57 7.64 -20.30
C VAL A 167 -6.55 8.78 -20.26
N ALA A 168 -5.31 8.44 -19.93
CA ALA A 168 -4.17 9.34 -19.98
C ALA A 168 -3.51 9.24 -21.36
N LEU A 169 -3.43 10.35 -22.07
CA LEU A 169 -2.94 10.45 -23.44
C LEU A 169 -1.79 11.46 -23.53
N PRO A 170 -0.74 11.21 -24.34
CA PRO A 170 0.25 12.24 -24.64
C PRO A 170 -0.36 13.41 -25.41
N THR A 171 0.21 14.59 -25.30
CA THR A 171 -0.32 15.87 -25.87
C THR A 171 -0.55 15.89 -27.39
N ARG A 172 0.03 14.96 -28.14
CA ARG A 172 -0.13 14.87 -29.61
C ARG A 172 -0.78 13.57 -30.06
N HIS A 173 -1.56 12.93 -29.19
CA HIS A 173 -2.16 11.63 -29.49
C HIS A 173 -3.41 11.78 -30.38
N PRO A 174 -3.62 10.91 -31.40
CA PRO A 174 -4.80 10.98 -32.29
C PRO A 174 -6.14 10.89 -31.56
N LEU A 175 -6.21 10.15 -30.45
CA LEU A 175 -7.42 10.02 -29.63
C LEU A 175 -7.87 11.34 -28.97
N LEU A 176 -7.05 12.38 -28.96
CA LEU A 176 -7.42 13.71 -28.46
C LEU A 176 -8.52 14.39 -29.33
N ALA A 177 -8.74 13.93 -30.55
CA ALA A 177 -9.87 14.37 -31.41
C ALA A 177 -11.23 14.00 -30.81
N HIS A 178 -11.29 13.00 -29.92
CA HIS A 178 -12.50 12.59 -29.22
C HIS A 178 -12.70 13.41 -27.94
N LYS A 179 -13.91 13.90 -27.69
CA LYS A 179 -14.31 14.45 -26.38
C LYS A 179 -14.43 13.33 -25.32
N HIS A 180 -15.00 12.19 -25.73
CA HIS A 180 -15.10 10.94 -24.96
C HIS A 180 -14.51 9.83 -25.80
N VAL A 181 -13.56 9.11 -25.30
CA VAL A 181 -12.79 8.10 -26.07
C VAL A 181 -13.45 6.73 -25.92
N PRO A 182 -13.88 6.07 -27.02
CA PRO A 182 -14.36 4.69 -26.95
C PRO A 182 -13.24 3.73 -26.53
N LEU A 183 -13.56 2.76 -25.66
CA LEU A 183 -12.57 1.83 -25.12
C LEU A 183 -11.92 1.00 -26.23
N ASP A 184 -12.67 0.54 -27.23
CA ASP A 184 -12.17 -0.19 -28.39
C ASP A 184 -11.12 0.59 -29.20
N GLN A 185 -11.24 1.92 -29.22
CA GLN A 185 -10.25 2.80 -29.84
C GLN A 185 -8.99 2.96 -28.97
N VAL A 186 -9.14 3.01 -27.64
CA VAL A 186 -8.00 3.00 -26.69
C VAL A 186 -7.18 1.74 -26.85
N LEU A 187 -7.83 0.59 -26.94
CA LEU A 187 -7.18 -0.73 -27.00
C LEU A 187 -6.45 -1.01 -28.33
N ARG A 188 -6.56 -0.14 -29.32
CA ARG A 188 -5.72 -0.19 -30.54
C ARG A 188 -4.29 0.32 -30.31
N TYR A 189 -4.04 0.92 -29.17
CA TYR A 189 -2.73 1.46 -28.78
C TYR A 189 -2.12 0.64 -27.63
N PRO A 190 -0.79 0.58 -27.56
CA PRO A 190 -0.12 -0.07 -26.44
C PRO A 190 -0.51 0.58 -25.12
N LEU A 191 -0.73 -0.21 -24.08
CA LEU A 191 -1.07 0.25 -22.75
C LEU A 191 0.15 0.26 -21.82
N VAL A 192 0.27 1.30 -21.02
CA VAL A 192 1.15 1.34 -19.85
C VAL A 192 0.25 1.18 -18.62
N LEU A 193 0.43 0.10 -17.87
CA LEU A 193 -0.43 -0.26 -16.74
C LEU A 193 0.37 -0.35 -15.45
N CYS A 194 -0.32 -0.23 -14.31
CA CYS A 194 0.28 -0.52 -13.02
C CYS A 194 0.48 -2.03 -12.82
N HIS A 195 1.57 -2.39 -12.10
CA HIS A 195 1.91 -3.78 -11.82
C HIS A 195 0.94 -4.37 -10.77
N PRO A 196 0.31 -5.53 -11.02
CA PRO A 196 -0.74 -6.08 -10.16
C PRO A 196 -0.23 -6.47 -8.76
N GLU A 197 1.04 -6.80 -8.58
CA GLU A 197 1.60 -7.12 -7.25
C GLU A 197 1.84 -5.88 -6.40
N VAL A 198 2.02 -4.70 -7.01
CA VAL A 198 2.31 -3.45 -6.30
C VAL A 198 1.05 -2.62 -6.14
N CYS A 199 0.27 -2.46 -7.21
CA CYS A 199 -0.96 -1.69 -7.26
C CYS A 199 -2.15 -2.64 -7.51
N ALA A 200 -2.35 -3.61 -6.63
CA ALA A 200 -3.30 -4.71 -6.81
C ALA A 200 -4.74 -4.22 -7.02
N GLY A 201 -5.20 -3.27 -6.22
CA GLY A 201 -6.56 -2.75 -6.29
C GLY A 201 -6.80 -1.96 -7.57
N CYS A 202 -5.89 -1.07 -7.94
CA CYS A 202 -5.98 -0.30 -9.18
C CYS A 202 -5.97 -1.23 -10.41
N SER A 203 -5.02 -2.16 -10.47
CA SER A 203 -4.96 -3.15 -11.56
C SER A 203 -6.27 -3.93 -11.69
N LEU A 204 -6.83 -4.40 -10.59
CA LEU A 204 -8.09 -5.16 -10.58
C LEU A 204 -9.26 -4.35 -11.13
N GLN A 205 -9.42 -3.08 -10.68
CA GLN A 205 -10.51 -2.22 -11.15
C GLN A 205 -10.33 -1.87 -12.64
N VAL A 206 -9.13 -1.56 -13.09
CA VAL A 206 -8.83 -1.30 -14.51
C VAL A 206 -9.05 -2.56 -15.35
N GLU A 207 -8.57 -3.72 -14.92
CA GLU A 207 -8.78 -4.98 -15.65
C GLU A 207 -10.26 -5.36 -15.78
N ARG A 208 -11.08 -5.12 -14.75
CA ARG A 208 -12.54 -5.31 -14.82
C ARG A 208 -13.14 -4.44 -15.93
N TYR A 209 -12.63 -3.21 -16.07
CA TYR A 209 -13.06 -2.33 -17.14
C TYR A 209 -12.60 -2.82 -18.52
N LEU A 210 -11.35 -3.21 -18.67
CA LEU A 210 -10.80 -3.70 -19.94
C LEU A 210 -11.54 -4.94 -20.44
N ARG A 211 -11.99 -5.82 -19.55
CA ARG A 211 -12.81 -7.00 -19.89
C ARG A 211 -14.23 -6.69 -20.35
N SER A 212 -14.66 -5.42 -20.31
CA SER A 212 -16.01 -5.03 -20.79
C SER A 212 -16.14 -5.04 -22.31
N VAL A 213 -15.05 -5.16 -23.03
CA VAL A 213 -15.00 -5.30 -24.51
C VAL A 213 -14.20 -6.53 -24.87
N ASP A 214 -14.57 -7.16 -25.98
CA ASP A 214 -13.93 -8.36 -26.51
C ASP A 214 -12.71 -8.00 -27.39
N VAL A 215 -11.77 -7.25 -26.79
CA VAL A 215 -10.50 -6.86 -27.44
C VAL A 215 -9.37 -7.11 -26.46
N GLU A 216 -8.41 -7.93 -26.85
CA GLU A 216 -7.25 -8.19 -26.02
C GLU A 216 -6.27 -6.99 -26.05
N PRO A 217 -5.93 -6.41 -24.87
CA PRO A 217 -5.05 -5.26 -24.83
C PRO A 217 -3.59 -5.64 -25.08
N THR A 218 -2.89 -4.86 -25.88
CA THR A 218 -1.42 -4.93 -25.97
C THR A 218 -0.82 -4.12 -24.84
N VAL A 219 -0.13 -4.76 -23.90
CA VAL A 219 0.54 -4.09 -22.79
C VAL A 219 2.01 -3.86 -23.17
N ALA A 220 2.40 -2.58 -23.26
CA ALA A 220 3.78 -2.19 -23.55
C ALA A 220 4.67 -2.31 -22.30
N GLU A 221 4.16 -1.89 -21.12
CA GLU A 221 4.92 -1.90 -19.88
C GLU A 221 3.99 -2.00 -18.65
N ARG A 222 4.52 -2.60 -17.57
CA ARG A 222 3.89 -2.61 -16.24
C ARG A 222 4.82 -1.94 -15.23
N VAL A 223 4.30 -0.95 -14.53
CA VAL A 223 5.08 -0.08 -13.63
C VAL A 223 4.58 -0.12 -12.20
N ALA A 224 5.44 0.20 -11.26
CA ALA A 224 5.14 0.14 -9.83
C ALA A 224 4.34 1.35 -9.31
N THR A 225 4.30 2.47 -10.05
CA THR A 225 3.63 3.71 -9.59
C THR A 225 2.87 4.40 -10.72
N HIS A 226 1.80 5.11 -10.36
CA HIS A 226 1.04 5.94 -11.30
C HIS A 226 1.89 7.08 -11.88
N ASP A 227 2.79 7.67 -11.10
CA ASP A 227 3.68 8.73 -11.57
C ASP A 227 4.61 8.23 -12.68
N LEU A 228 5.16 7.03 -12.54
CA LEU A 228 5.98 6.42 -13.60
C LEU A 228 5.14 6.04 -14.82
N MET A 229 3.92 5.58 -14.63
CA MET A 229 2.98 5.35 -15.73
C MET A 229 2.75 6.63 -16.53
N LEU A 230 2.43 7.74 -15.86
CA LEU A 230 2.21 9.03 -16.52
C LEU A 230 3.48 9.55 -17.22
N ALA A 231 4.67 9.32 -16.66
CA ALA A 231 5.94 9.67 -17.31
C ALA A 231 6.15 8.89 -18.62
N LEU A 232 5.86 7.59 -18.63
CA LEU A 232 5.94 6.76 -19.84
C LEU A 232 4.87 7.16 -20.88
N VAL A 233 3.66 7.49 -20.44
CA VAL A 233 2.62 8.05 -21.33
C VAL A 233 3.09 9.37 -21.93
N ALA A 234 3.61 10.29 -21.15
CA ALA A 234 4.17 11.56 -21.64
C ALA A 234 5.27 11.35 -22.69
N ALA A 235 6.11 10.34 -22.49
CA ALA A 235 7.18 9.95 -23.41
C ALA A 235 6.69 9.19 -24.66
N GLY A 236 5.37 8.87 -24.76
CA GLY A 236 4.79 8.22 -25.92
C GLY A 236 4.95 6.70 -25.98
N TYR A 237 5.27 6.02 -24.88
CA TYR A 237 5.38 4.56 -24.83
C TYR A 237 4.03 3.86 -24.98
N GLY A 238 2.93 4.58 -24.73
CA GLY A 238 1.58 4.06 -24.83
C GLY A 238 0.57 5.01 -24.19
N VAL A 239 -0.61 4.50 -23.92
CA VAL A 239 -1.68 5.20 -23.18
C VAL A 239 -1.95 4.49 -21.86
N GLY A 240 -2.45 5.22 -20.86
CA GLY A 240 -2.68 4.66 -19.53
C GLY A 240 -4.07 5.00 -19.00
N PHE A 241 -4.41 4.43 -17.83
CA PHE A 241 -5.66 4.72 -17.12
C PHE A 241 -5.37 5.31 -15.75
N SER A 242 -6.08 6.38 -15.41
CA SER A 242 -5.95 7.06 -14.11
C SER A 242 -7.25 7.76 -13.74
N SER A 243 -7.29 8.49 -12.64
CA SER A 243 -8.33 9.48 -12.38
C SER A 243 -7.93 10.86 -12.91
N ALA A 244 -8.89 11.68 -13.27
CA ALA A 244 -8.64 13.06 -13.67
C ALA A 244 -7.93 13.84 -12.56
N ALA A 245 -8.40 13.67 -11.30
CA ALA A 245 -7.83 14.32 -10.13
C ALA A 245 -6.34 13.96 -9.91
N HIS A 246 -5.94 12.71 -10.22
CA HIS A 246 -4.53 12.31 -10.10
C HIS A 246 -3.68 12.99 -11.18
N ILE A 247 -4.14 13.01 -12.44
CA ILE A 247 -3.41 13.65 -13.55
C ILE A 247 -3.23 15.15 -13.30
N GLU A 248 -4.28 15.83 -12.83
CA GLU A 248 -4.22 17.26 -12.46
C GLU A 248 -3.23 17.51 -11.30
N ALA A 249 -3.23 16.65 -10.27
CA ALA A 249 -2.35 16.79 -9.13
C ALA A 249 -0.86 16.63 -9.49
N CYS A 250 -0.55 15.82 -10.50
CA CYS A 250 0.81 15.63 -11.01
C CYS A 250 1.34 16.85 -11.79
N ARG A 251 0.48 17.82 -12.15
CA ARG A 251 0.81 19.03 -12.93
C ARG A 251 1.65 18.75 -14.17
N THR A 252 1.49 17.57 -14.76
CA THR A 252 2.18 17.18 -15.98
C THR A 252 1.50 17.85 -17.17
N THR A 253 2.21 18.71 -17.90
CA THR A 253 1.70 19.40 -19.11
C THR A 253 1.64 18.49 -20.33
N ASP A 254 2.35 17.36 -20.30
CA ASP A 254 2.54 16.47 -21.44
C ASP A 254 1.58 15.28 -21.46
N VAL A 255 0.70 15.18 -20.47
CA VAL A 255 -0.38 14.19 -20.41
C VAL A 255 -1.73 14.87 -20.32
N ILE A 256 -2.66 14.46 -21.16
CA ILE A 256 -4.03 14.97 -21.20
C ILE A 256 -5.00 13.86 -20.79
N ALA A 257 -5.82 14.14 -19.78
CA ALA A 257 -6.93 13.29 -19.39
C ALA A 257 -8.07 13.41 -20.41
N ARG A 258 -8.65 12.27 -20.82
CA ARG A 258 -9.88 12.23 -21.61
C ARG A 258 -10.87 11.28 -20.98
N PRO A 259 -12.13 11.70 -20.82
CA PRO A 259 -13.20 10.82 -20.37
C PRO A 259 -13.39 9.65 -21.36
N LEU A 260 -13.78 8.51 -20.81
CA LEU A 260 -14.14 7.34 -21.61
C LEU A 260 -15.59 7.45 -22.09
N ALA A 261 -15.87 6.94 -23.28
CA ALA A 261 -17.22 6.91 -23.83
C ALA A 261 -18.04 5.76 -23.24
N GLY A 262 -19.37 5.94 -23.20
CA GLY A 262 -20.30 4.94 -22.72
C GLY A 262 -20.54 5.02 -21.22
N ARG A 263 -20.63 3.84 -20.55
CA ARG A 263 -20.85 3.78 -19.11
C ARG A 263 -19.65 4.37 -18.36
N SER A 264 -19.90 5.36 -17.52
CA SER A 264 -18.85 5.94 -16.68
C SER A 264 -18.32 4.88 -15.70
N PHE A 265 -17.04 4.57 -15.80
CA PHE A 265 -16.35 3.75 -14.82
C PHE A 265 -15.68 4.64 -13.78
N VAL A 266 -15.65 4.16 -12.56
CA VAL A 266 -15.21 4.91 -11.40
C VAL A 266 -14.15 4.10 -10.66
N LEU A 267 -13.02 4.71 -10.39
CA LEU A 267 -12.06 4.19 -9.43
C LEU A 267 -12.59 4.44 -8.03
N THR A 268 -12.89 3.37 -7.31
CA THR A 268 -13.43 3.46 -5.97
C THR A 268 -12.31 3.23 -4.96
N THR A 269 -12.05 4.23 -4.12
CA THR A 269 -11.18 4.10 -2.96
C THR A 269 -11.98 3.52 -1.80
N HIS A 270 -11.45 2.46 -1.20
CA HIS A 270 -11.99 1.83 -0.02
C HIS A 270 -11.18 2.19 1.22
N LEU A 271 -11.87 2.42 2.30
CA LEU A 271 -11.32 2.51 3.64
C LEU A 271 -11.34 1.12 4.27
N LEU A 272 -10.21 0.71 4.81
CA LEU A 272 -10.03 -0.55 5.52
C LEU A 272 -9.74 -0.28 7.00
N ARG A 273 -10.33 -1.05 7.88
CA ARG A 273 -9.98 -1.04 9.31
C ARG A 273 -10.19 -2.42 9.94
N PRO A 274 -9.53 -2.73 11.06
CA PRO A 274 -9.87 -3.91 11.84
C PRO A 274 -11.36 -3.92 12.23
N ASP A 275 -11.96 -5.11 12.27
CA ASP A 275 -13.36 -5.32 12.69
C ASP A 275 -13.47 -5.34 14.23
N ASN A 276 -13.11 -4.19 14.83
CA ASN A 276 -13.24 -3.93 16.24
C ASN A 276 -13.91 -2.57 16.44
N GLN A 277 -14.24 -2.25 17.68
CA GLN A 277 -14.77 -0.92 18.00
C GLN A 277 -13.66 0.13 17.81
N PRO A 278 -13.85 1.13 16.94
CA PRO A 278 -12.84 2.15 16.70
C PRO A 278 -12.64 3.02 17.96
N SER A 279 -11.40 3.44 18.19
CA SER A 279 -11.09 4.48 19.18
C SER A 279 -11.78 5.79 18.80
N GLU A 280 -11.92 6.72 19.76
CA GLU A 280 -12.51 8.03 19.52
C GLU A 280 -11.78 8.79 18.40
N GLN A 281 -10.44 8.78 18.41
CA GLN A 281 -9.63 9.40 17.36
C GLN A 281 -9.89 8.77 15.99
N LEU A 282 -9.98 7.44 15.91
CA LEU A 282 -10.27 6.75 14.66
C LEU A 282 -11.71 7.05 14.18
N ALA A 283 -12.68 7.09 15.07
CA ALA A 283 -14.06 7.44 14.72
C ALA A 283 -14.16 8.88 14.20
N ASN A 284 -13.45 9.83 14.81
CA ASN A 284 -13.34 11.21 14.36
C ASN A 284 -12.69 11.31 12.98
N PHE A 285 -11.61 10.57 12.76
CA PHE A 285 -10.94 10.51 11.46
C PHE A 285 -11.87 9.95 10.37
N ILE A 286 -12.58 8.84 10.61
CA ILE A 286 -13.55 8.27 9.67
C ILE A 286 -14.65 9.28 9.33
N ARG A 287 -15.15 10.03 10.31
CA ARG A 287 -16.13 11.10 10.06
C ARG A 287 -15.60 12.17 9.10
N ARG A 288 -14.33 12.57 9.24
CA ARG A 288 -13.67 13.51 8.32
C ARG A 288 -13.47 12.94 6.93
N VAL A 289 -13.12 11.65 6.82
CA VAL A 289 -13.06 10.95 5.52
C VAL A 289 -14.39 11.07 4.77
N ARG A 290 -15.51 10.86 5.47
CA ARG A 290 -16.87 10.97 4.90
C ARG A 290 -17.22 12.43 4.56
N LYS A 291 -16.79 13.40 5.37
CA LYS A 291 -16.98 14.84 5.09
C LYS A 291 -16.27 15.23 3.80
N VAL A 292 -15.00 14.88 3.66
CA VAL A 292 -14.23 15.10 2.42
C VAL A 292 -14.90 14.40 1.22
N ALA A 293 -15.44 13.20 1.39
CA ALA A 293 -16.18 12.51 0.32
C ALA A 293 -17.38 13.33 -0.18
N ALA A 294 -18.15 13.92 0.74
CA ALA A 294 -19.32 14.75 0.41
C ALA A 294 -18.93 16.03 -0.34
N ASP A 295 -17.88 16.72 0.11
CA ASP A 295 -17.40 17.98 -0.47
C ASP A 295 -16.96 17.82 -1.93
N PHE A 296 -16.37 16.69 -2.30
CA PHE A 296 -15.92 16.38 -3.66
C PHE A 296 -17.02 15.72 -4.55
N SER A 297 -18.17 15.36 -3.99
CA SER A 297 -19.29 14.78 -4.76
C SER A 297 -20.19 15.85 -5.37
N VAL A 298 -20.07 17.09 -4.95
CA VAL A 298 -20.91 18.25 -5.36
C VAL A 298 -20.24 19.06 -6.50
N SER A 299 -18.99 18.74 -6.82
CA SER A 299 -18.20 19.41 -7.88
C SER A 299 -18.18 18.57 -9.18
#